data_7aa24491ac47c0ac50c2ea887f057c8e
#
_entry.id   7aa24491ac47c0ac50c2ea887f057c8e
#
_cell.length_a   1.000
_cell.length_b   1.000
_cell.length_c   1.000
_cell.angle_alpha   90.00
_cell.angle_beta   90.00
_cell.angle_gamma   90.00
#
_symmetry.space_group_name_H-M   'P 1'
#
loop_
_entity.id
_entity.type
_entity.pdbx_description
1 polymer ?
#
loop_
_entity_poly.entity_id
_entity_poly.type
_entity_poly.pdbx_seq_one_letter_code
_entity_poly.pdbx_strand_id
1 'polypeptide(L)'
;AVCISDVERALESMPGVASARVNLTLKRVSVVAAPEVTADQLVARLDAIGYPAHELDPGLLSSTETDRRSRDLLMRVGVAGFSMMNIMLLSVAVWSGAEAATRDMFHWISAAIALPTLAFAGQPFFASAFASLRARRLGMDVPISLALILASAISLFETFKGGEHAYFDAAVSLCFFLLAGRYLDFRSRAAARSAAEELAALEVPRATKLEGGE
;
A
#
# COMPACT_ATOMS: atom_id res chain seq x y z
N ALA A 1 -14.45 1.90 26.40
CA ALA A 1 -14.86 3.30 26.13
C ALA A 1 -14.41 4.26 27.23
N VAL A 2 -14.41 3.85 28.50
CA VAL A 2 -14.03 4.71 29.64
C VAL A 2 -12.56 5.13 29.58
N CYS A 3 -11.67 4.23 29.21
CA CYS A 3 -10.21 4.50 29.16
C CYS A 3 -9.78 5.54 28.10
N ILE A 4 -10.51 5.68 26.98
CA ILE A 4 -10.16 6.63 25.91
C ILE A 4 -10.38 8.06 26.40
N SER A 5 -11.57 8.34 26.90
CA SER A 5 -11.95 9.67 27.36
C SER A 5 -11.15 10.15 28.56
N ASP A 6 -10.65 9.23 29.39
CA ASP A 6 -9.82 9.58 30.54
C ASP A 6 -8.41 10.01 30.13
N VAL A 7 -7.81 9.30 29.15
CA VAL A 7 -6.50 9.66 28.60
C VAL A 7 -6.57 10.96 27.81
N GLU A 8 -7.58 11.13 26.93
CA GLU A 8 -7.76 12.36 26.14
C GLU A 8 -7.97 13.56 27.06
N ARG A 9 -8.87 13.45 28.03
CA ARG A 9 -9.17 14.53 28.98
C ARG A 9 -7.94 14.89 29.85
N ALA A 10 -7.18 13.89 30.28
CA ALA A 10 -5.98 14.12 31.10
C ALA A 10 -4.90 14.89 30.36
N LEU A 11 -4.74 14.61 29.06
CA LEU A 11 -3.80 15.33 28.20
C LEU A 11 -4.31 16.71 27.80
N GLU A 12 -5.58 16.83 27.44
CA GLU A 12 -6.21 18.13 27.10
C GLU A 12 -6.31 19.08 28.28
N SER A 13 -6.25 18.57 29.53
CA SER A 13 -6.20 19.40 30.73
C SER A 13 -4.83 20.05 30.97
N MET A 14 -3.79 19.64 30.20
CA MET A 14 -2.46 20.24 30.34
C MET A 14 -2.37 21.58 29.60
N PRO A 15 -1.74 22.61 30.22
CA PRO A 15 -1.53 23.89 29.56
C PRO A 15 -0.67 23.70 28.29
N GLY A 16 -1.12 24.26 27.16
CA GLY A 16 -0.41 24.19 25.91
C GLY A 16 -0.76 22.96 25.03
N VAL A 17 -1.64 22.06 25.48
CA VAL A 17 -2.18 20.97 24.65
C VAL A 17 -3.47 21.44 23.95
N ALA A 18 -3.48 21.43 22.62
CA ALA A 18 -4.63 21.85 21.82
C ALA A 18 -5.62 20.71 21.58
N SER A 19 -5.14 19.48 21.39
CA SER A 19 -5.99 18.29 21.25
C SER A 19 -5.19 17.01 21.51
N ALA A 20 -5.88 15.98 22.01
CA ALA A 20 -5.34 14.64 22.16
C ALA A 20 -6.32 13.62 21.58
N ARG A 21 -5.85 12.64 20.81
CA ARG A 21 -6.66 11.57 20.24
C ARG A 21 -6.04 10.21 20.47
N VAL A 22 -6.80 9.31 21.07
CA VAL A 22 -6.41 7.93 21.36
C VAL A 22 -6.86 7.00 20.24
N ASN A 23 -5.92 6.22 19.70
CA ASN A 23 -6.20 5.13 18.80
C ASN A 23 -5.92 3.80 19.51
N LEU A 24 -6.98 3.12 19.96
CA LEU A 24 -6.86 1.85 20.71
C LEU A 24 -6.32 0.71 19.84
N THR A 25 -6.66 0.66 18.57
CA THR A 25 -6.21 -0.39 17.65
C THR A 25 -4.70 -0.36 17.49
N LEU A 26 -4.14 0.83 17.44
CA LEU A 26 -2.70 1.05 17.32
C LEU A 26 -2.00 1.26 18.67
N LYS A 27 -2.76 1.33 19.77
CA LYS A 27 -2.27 1.66 21.12
C LYS A 27 -1.42 2.94 21.13
N ARG A 28 -1.91 4.00 20.47
CA ARG A 28 -1.21 5.27 20.26
C ARG A 28 -2.08 6.44 20.65
N VAL A 29 -1.42 7.50 21.13
CA VAL A 29 -2.03 8.79 21.38
C VAL A 29 -1.35 9.82 20.47
N SER A 30 -2.13 10.56 19.69
CA SER A 30 -1.67 11.70 18.91
C SER A 30 -2.02 12.97 19.66
N VAL A 31 -1.02 13.79 19.96
CA VAL A 31 -1.19 15.04 20.72
C VAL A 31 -0.73 16.20 19.83
N VAL A 32 -1.55 17.24 19.77
CA VAL A 32 -1.19 18.53 19.17
C VAL A 32 -0.97 19.50 20.34
N ALA A 33 0.29 19.92 20.53
CA ALA A 33 0.67 20.78 21.63
C ALA A 33 1.54 21.95 21.15
N ALA A 34 1.63 22.99 21.95
CA ALA A 34 2.53 24.11 21.74
C ALA A 34 4.01 23.66 21.85
N PRO A 35 4.98 24.36 21.21
CA PRO A 35 6.39 23.97 21.23
C PRO A 35 7.04 23.89 22.60
N GLU A 36 6.44 24.50 23.61
CA GLU A 36 6.91 24.51 24.99
C GLU A 36 6.59 23.23 25.77
N VAL A 37 5.64 22.41 25.25
CA VAL A 37 5.26 21.13 25.87
C VAL A 37 6.15 20.02 25.32
N THR A 38 6.96 19.45 26.21
CA THR A 38 7.88 18.36 25.84
C THR A 38 7.20 17.00 25.88
N ALA A 39 7.70 16.03 25.09
CA ALA A 39 7.20 14.66 25.10
C ALA A 39 7.31 14.02 26.49
N ASP A 40 8.38 14.30 27.24
CA ASP A 40 8.58 13.79 28.60
C ASP A 40 7.48 14.25 29.57
N GLN A 41 6.98 15.47 29.43
CA GLN A 41 5.84 15.97 30.24
C GLN A 41 4.55 15.22 29.92
N LEU A 42 4.30 14.91 28.66
CA LEU A 42 3.14 14.13 28.24
C LEU A 42 3.21 12.68 28.73
N VAL A 43 4.40 12.07 28.65
CA VAL A 43 4.68 10.73 29.18
C VAL A 43 4.48 10.69 30.69
N ALA A 44 5.07 11.63 31.43
CA ALA A 44 4.91 11.72 32.88
C ALA A 44 3.43 11.90 33.31
N ARG A 45 2.65 12.64 32.53
CA ARG A 45 1.21 12.81 32.79
C ARG A 45 0.43 11.52 32.57
N LEU A 46 0.77 10.75 31.55
CA LEU A 46 0.16 9.44 31.26
C LEU A 46 0.53 8.41 32.33
N ASP A 47 1.78 8.38 32.75
CA ASP A 47 2.24 7.50 33.83
C ASP A 47 1.54 7.80 35.16
N ALA A 48 1.29 9.08 35.45
CA ALA A 48 0.58 9.50 36.67
C ALA A 48 -0.87 9.01 36.73
N ILE A 49 -1.50 8.75 35.60
CA ILE A 49 -2.86 8.18 35.51
C ILE A 49 -2.86 6.66 35.29
N GLY A 50 -1.68 6.02 35.38
CA GLY A 50 -1.52 4.56 35.28
C GLY A 50 -1.41 4.00 33.87
N TYR A 51 -1.13 4.83 32.89
CA TYR A 51 -0.88 4.41 31.50
C TYR A 51 0.58 4.63 31.14
N PRO A 52 1.45 3.60 31.31
CA PRO A 52 2.85 3.72 30.93
C PRO A 52 2.97 4.01 29.43
N ALA A 53 3.61 5.10 29.09
CA ALA A 53 3.77 5.57 27.72
C ALA A 53 5.25 5.90 27.45
N HIS A 54 5.63 5.90 26.19
CA HIS A 54 6.92 6.37 25.72
C HIS A 54 6.73 7.09 24.39
N GLU A 55 7.63 8.02 24.12
CA GLU A 55 7.63 8.74 22.85
C GLU A 55 7.83 7.75 21.70
N LEU A 56 7.00 7.88 20.67
CA LEU A 56 7.08 7.05 19.50
C LEU A 56 8.01 7.71 18.48
N ASP A 57 9.11 7.04 18.17
CA ASP A 57 10.02 7.50 17.13
C ASP A 57 9.28 7.56 15.78
N PRO A 58 9.28 8.71 15.08
CA PRO A 58 8.72 8.85 13.74
C PRO A 58 9.28 7.80 12.74
N GLY A 59 10.52 7.34 12.93
CA GLY A 59 11.14 6.29 12.16
C GLY A 59 10.42 4.94 12.28
N LEU A 60 9.97 4.56 13.49
CA LEU A 60 9.20 3.33 13.72
C LEU A 60 7.82 3.37 13.08
N LEU A 61 7.20 4.56 12.97
CA LEU A 61 5.92 4.73 12.27
C LEU A 61 6.06 4.53 10.77
N SER A 62 7.08 5.12 10.20
CA SER A 62 7.38 5.02 8.77
C SER A 62 7.74 3.59 8.36
N SER A 63 8.46 2.85 9.19
CA SER A 63 8.81 1.45 8.93
C SER A 63 7.58 0.55 8.92
N THR A 64 6.65 0.72 9.87
CA THR A 64 5.43 -0.10 9.94
C THR A 64 4.50 0.12 8.73
N GLU A 65 4.35 1.36 8.25
CA GLU A 65 3.57 1.66 7.05
C GLU A 65 4.25 1.13 5.78
N THR A 66 5.57 1.26 5.71
CA THR A 66 6.39 0.73 4.62
C THR A 66 6.25 -0.79 4.52
N ASP A 67 6.30 -1.49 5.65
CA ASP A 67 6.14 -2.95 5.71
C ASP A 67 4.74 -3.40 5.26
N ARG A 68 3.69 -2.71 5.70
CA ARG A 68 2.32 -3.00 5.27
C ARG A 68 2.15 -2.83 3.77
N ARG A 69 2.65 -1.73 3.22
CA ARG A 69 2.57 -1.44 1.80
C ARG A 69 3.38 -2.44 0.97
N SER A 70 4.55 -2.84 1.46
CA SER A 70 5.38 -3.88 0.84
C SER A 70 4.64 -5.21 0.76
N ARG A 71 4.02 -5.65 1.86
CA ARG A 71 3.24 -6.90 1.92
C ARG A 71 2.01 -6.86 1.01
N ASP A 72 1.28 -5.75 0.97
CA ASP A 72 0.12 -5.60 0.09
C ASP A 72 0.53 -5.69 -1.38
N LEU A 73 1.59 -5.00 -1.79
CA LEU A 73 2.12 -5.09 -3.15
C LEU A 73 2.60 -6.50 -3.48
N LEU A 74 3.33 -7.15 -2.58
CA LEU A 74 3.83 -8.51 -2.77
C LEU A 74 2.68 -9.52 -2.92
N MET A 75 1.63 -9.39 -2.11
CA MET A 75 0.44 -10.25 -2.22
C MET A 75 -0.25 -10.07 -3.58
N ARG A 76 -0.40 -8.83 -4.06
CA ARG A 76 -0.98 -8.54 -5.38
C ARG A 76 -0.13 -9.09 -6.51
N VAL A 77 1.21 -8.96 -6.43
CA VAL A 77 2.15 -9.57 -7.38
C VAL A 77 2.02 -11.09 -7.38
N GLY A 78 1.92 -11.71 -6.19
CA GLY A 78 1.75 -13.16 -6.06
C GLY A 78 0.45 -13.65 -6.70
N VAL A 79 -0.68 -12.98 -6.43
CA VAL A 79 -1.98 -13.32 -7.02
C VAL A 79 -1.96 -13.13 -8.54
N ALA A 80 -1.43 -11.99 -9.03
CA ALA A 80 -1.34 -11.74 -10.46
C ALA A 80 -0.41 -12.75 -11.17
N GLY A 81 0.73 -13.09 -10.57
CA GLY A 81 1.66 -14.06 -11.13
C GLY A 81 1.11 -15.48 -11.18
N PHE A 82 0.43 -15.92 -10.10
CA PHE A 82 -0.26 -17.20 -10.09
C PHE A 82 -1.37 -17.28 -11.16
N SER A 83 -2.17 -16.25 -11.27
CA SER A 83 -3.23 -16.18 -12.28
C SER A 83 -2.68 -16.12 -13.70
N MET A 84 -1.61 -15.31 -13.93
CA MET A 84 -0.92 -15.24 -15.20
C MET A 84 -0.45 -16.61 -15.67
N MET A 85 0.21 -17.39 -14.77
CA MET A 85 0.72 -18.72 -15.09
C MET A 85 -0.41 -19.67 -15.52
N ASN A 86 -1.52 -19.67 -14.77
CA ASN A 86 -2.66 -20.53 -15.10
C ASN A 86 -3.34 -20.13 -16.41
N ILE A 87 -3.59 -18.85 -16.65
CA ILE A 87 -4.21 -18.36 -17.88
C ILE A 87 -3.30 -18.62 -19.08
N MET A 88 -1.98 -18.45 -18.92
CA MET A 88 -1.01 -18.71 -19.98
C MET A 88 -1.01 -20.19 -20.40
N LEU A 89 -1.16 -21.13 -19.46
CA LEU A 89 -1.29 -22.57 -19.78
C LEU A 89 -2.55 -22.82 -20.59
N LEU A 90 -3.69 -22.19 -20.26
CA LEU A 90 -4.93 -22.30 -21.03
C LEU A 90 -4.79 -21.68 -22.43
N SER A 91 -4.15 -20.52 -22.53
CA SER A 91 -3.90 -19.85 -23.82
C SER A 91 -3.00 -20.68 -24.73
N VAL A 92 -1.94 -21.31 -24.22
CA VAL A 92 -1.07 -22.21 -24.98
C VAL A 92 -1.87 -23.41 -25.50
N ALA A 93 -2.77 -23.99 -24.69
CA ALA A 93 -3.62 -25.08 -25.13
C ALA A 93 -4.57 -24.67 -26.27
N VAL A 94 -5.14 -23.46 -26.20
CA VAL A 94 -5.96 -22.88 -27.29
C VAL A 94 -5.13 -22.69 -28.56
N TRP A 95 -3.94 -22.10 -28.47
CA TRP A 95 -3.05 -21.86 -29.62
C TRP A 95 -2.53 -23.16 -30.24
N SER A 96 -2.47 -24.24 -29.46
CA SER A 96 -2.07 -25.58 -29.96
C SER A 96 -3.16 -26.27 -30.76
N GLY A 97 -4.30 -25.63 -30.99
CA GLY A 97 -5.37 -26.14 -31.85
C GLY A 97 -6.49 -26.87 -31.11
N ALA A 98 -6.88 -26.39 -29.93
CA ALA A 98 -8.03 -26.93 -29.23
C ALA A 98 -9.31 -26.81 -30.06
N GLU A 99 -10.17 -27.85 -30.04
CA GLU A 99 -11.48 -27.83 -30.68
C GLU A 99 -12.36 -26.68 -30.16
N ALA A 100 -13.30 -26.20 -30.97
CA ALA A 100 -14.10 -25.03 -30.66
C ALA A 100 -14.77 -25.08 -29.28
N ALA A 101 -15.38 -26.21 -28.92
CA ALA A 101 -16.01 -26.36 -27.59
C ALA A 101 -15.02 -26.31 -26.43
N THR A 102 -13.83 -26.88 -26.60
CA THR A 102 -12.74 -26.83 -25.58
C THR A 102 -12.14 -25.44 -25.47
N ARG A 103 -11.97 -24.75 -26.60
CA ARG A 103 -11.51 -23.35 -26.66
C ARG A 103 -12.45 -22.43 -25.90
N ASP A 104 -13.74 -22.52 -26.17
CA ASP A 104 -14.77 -21.70 -25.51
C ASP A 104 -14.77 -21.93 -23.99
N MET A 105 -14.65 -23.20 -23.57
CA MET A 105 -14.52 -23.54 -22.15
C MET A 105 -13.26 -22.90 -21.53
N PHE A 106 -12.12 -22.96 -22.21
CA PHE A 106 -10.88 -22.34 -21.72
C PHE A 106 -10.96 -20.82 -21.66
N HIS A 107 -11.63 -20.18 -22.60
CA HIS A 107 -11.88 -18.73 -22.53
C HIS A 107 -12.73 -18.36 -21.32
N TRP A 108 -13.78 -19.12 -21.00
CA TRP A 108 -14.61 -18.89 -19.83
C TRP A 108 -13.84 -19.10 -18.52
N ILE A 109 -13.01 -20.15 -18.42
CA ILE A 109 -12.15 -20.38 -17.27
C ILE A 109 -11.14 -19.23 -17.11
N SER A 110 -10.54 -18.81 -18.23
CA SER A 110 -9.60 -17.67 -18.24
C SER A 110 -10.29 -16.38 -17.78
N ALA A 111 -11.52 -16.12 -18.22
CA ALA A 111 -12.31 -14.98 -17.78
C ALA A 111 -12.59 -15.04 -16.26
N ALA A 112 -13.00 -16.22 -15.76
CA ALA A 112 -13.30 -16.45 -14.35
C ALA A 112 -12.06 -16.22 -13.42
N ILE A 113 -10.87 -16.48 -13.94
CA ILE A 113 -9.60 -16.22 -13.21
C ILE A 113 -9.17 -14.76 -13.41
N ALA A 114 -9.22 -14.24 -14.65
CA ALA A 114 -8.69 -12.93 -14.99
C ALA A 114 -9.46 -11.77 -14.31
N LEU A 115 -10.79 -11.79 -14.39
CA LEU A 115 -11.60 -10.67 -13.91
C LEU A 115 -11.44 -10.41 -12.41
N PRO A 116 -11.55 -11.40 -11.49
CA PRO A 116 -11.30 -11.17 -10.08
C PRO A 116 -9.84 -10.76 -9.81
N THR A 117 -8.90 -11.37 -10.56
CA THR A 117 -7.47 -11.01 -10.43
C THR A 117 -7.22 -9.55 -10.79
N LEU A 118 -7.74 -9.08 -11.92
CA LEU A 118 -7.57 -7.70 -12.35
C LEU A 118 -8.30 -6.71 -11.42
N ALA A 119 -9.47 -7.08 -10.90
CA ALA A 119 -10.19 -6.27 -9.92
C ALA A 119 -9.38 -6.12 -8.61
N PHE A 120 -8.74 -7.18 -8.14
CA PHE A 120 -7.92 -7.15 -6.92
C PHE A 120 -6.51 -6.59 -7.17
N ALA A 121 -5.78 -7.16 -8.11
CA ALA A 121 -4.38 -6.79 -8.37
C ALA A 121 -4.25 -5.44 -9.09
N GLY A 122 -5.21 -5.10 -9.97
CA GLY A 122 -5.26 -3.83 -10.69
C GLY A 122 -5.71 -2.62 -9.86
N GLN A 123 -6.26 -2.85 -8.65
CA GLN A 123 -6.79 -1.78 -7.80
C GLN A 123 -5.85 -0.58 -7.61
N PRO A 124 -4.53 -0.73 -7.39
CA PRO A 124 -3.63 0.42 -7.23
C PRO A 124 -3.58 1.31 -8.47
N PHE A 125 -3.69 0.74 -9.66
CA PHE A 125 -3.71 1.47 -10.93
C PHE A 125 -5.03 2.20 -11.11
N PHE A 126 -6.16 1.51 -10.87
CA PHE A 126 -7.50 2.09 -10.99
C PHE A 126 -7.73 3.23 -10.00
N ALA A 127 -7.31 3.06 -8.73
CA ALA A 127 -7.43 4.09 -7.71
C ALA A 127 -6.59 5.34 -8.05
N SER A 128 -5.34 5.14 -8.51
CA SER A 128 -4.45 6.22 -8.92
C SER A 128 -4.96 6.92 -10.19
N ALA A 129 -5.44 6.17 -11.18
CA ALA A 129 -6.04 6.72 -12.38
C ALA A 129 -7.28 7.56 -12.08
N PHE A 130 -8.18 7.06 -11.23
CA PHE A 130 -9.38 7.79 -10.82
C PHE A 130 -9.03 9.09 -10.07
N ALA A 131 -8.08 9.04 -9.14
CA ALA A 131 -7.60 10.21 -8.41
C ALA A 131 -6.98 11.25 -9.36
N SER A 132 -6.18 10.81 -10.34
CA SER A 132 -5.55 11.68 -11.34
C SER A 132 -6.60 12.36 -12.23
N LEU A 133 -7.58 11.61 -12.72
CA LEU A 133 -8.68 12.15 -13.53
C LEU A 133 -9.53 13.16 -12.76
N ARG A 134 -9.84 12.85 -11.49
CA ARG A 134 -10.58 13.78 -10.62
C ARG A 134 -9.81 15.08 -10.38
N ALA A 135 -8.48 15.02 -10.31
CA ALA A 135 -7.60 16.18 -10.20
C ALA A 135 -7.32 16.87 -11.55
N ARG A 136 -7.97 16.44 -12.65
CA ARG A 136 -7.75 16.91 -14.02
C ARG A 136 -6.28 16.81 -14.45
N ARG A 137 -5.58 15.77 -13.99
CA ARG A 137 -4.19 15.49 -14.37
C ARG A 137 -4.14 14.12 -15.07
N LEU A 138 -3.32 14.04 -16.10
CA LEU A 138 -3.08 12.75 -16.78
C LEU A 138 -1.84 12.10 -16.13
N GLY A 139 -2.08 11.14 -15.24
CA GLY A 139 -1.03 10.30 -14.68
C GLY A 139 -0.75 9.08 -15.55
N MET A 140 0.42 8.44 -15.35
CA MET A 140 0.81 7.22 -16.08
C MET A 140 -0.17 6.04 -15.84
N ASP A 141 -0.87 6.03 -14.71
CA ASP A 141 -1.81 4.97 -14.36
C ASP A 141 -3.13 5.05 -15.16
N VAL A 142 -3.44 6.22 -15.78
CA VAL A 142 -4.66 6.39 -16.59
C VAL A 142 -4.64 5.53 -17.85
N PRO A 143 -3.64 5.61 -18.74
CA PRO A 143 -3.57 4.75 -19.92
C PRO A 143 -3.42 3.28 -19.55
N ILE A 144 -2.73 2.94 -18.46
CA ILE A 144 -2.61 1.56 -17.96
C ILE A 144 -3.98 1.01 -17.57
N SER A 145 -4.74 1.74 -16.77
CA SER A 145 -6.07 1.34 -16.34
C SER A 145 -7.03 1.19 -17.52
N LEU A 146 -6.95 2.11 -18.49
CA LEU A 146 -7.74 2.04 -19.71
C LEU A 146 -7.39 0.79 -20.53
N ALA A 147 -6.10 0.48 -20.69
CA ALA A 147 -5.65 -0.71 -21.41
C ALA A 147 -6.14 -1.99 -20.74
N LEU A 148 -6.06 -2.11 -19.41
CA LEU A 148 -6.57 -3.26 -18.67
C LEU A 148 -8.08 -3.43 -18.81
N ILE A 149 -8.84 -2.34 -18.73
CA ILE A 149 -10.30 -2.35 -18.90
C ILE A 149 -10.69 -2.74 -20.33
N LEU A 150 -10.07 -2.12 -21.33
CA LEU A 150 -10.35 -2.39 -22.73
C LEU A 150 -9.99 -3.83 -23.13
N ALA A 151 -8.81 -4.31 -22.75
CA ALA A 151 -8.39 -5.68 -23.02
C ALA A 151 -9.36 -6.69 -22.38
N SER A 152 -9.77 -6.45 -21.14
CA SER A 152 -10.74 -7.30 -20.44
C SER A 152 -12.13 -7.26 -21.08
N ALA A 153 -12.60 -6.08 -21.47
CA ALA A 153 -13.91 -5.91 -22.10
C ALA A 153 -13.97 -6.56 -23.49
N ILE A 154 -12.94 -6.37 -24.31
CA ILE A 154 -12.85 -6.99 -25.63
C ILE A 154 -12.77 -8.51 -25.47
N SER A 155 -11.94 -9.02 -24.57
CA SER A 155 -11.81 -10.46 -24.33
C SER A 155 -13.10 -11.10 -23.84
N LEU A 156 -13.82 -10.39 -22.96
CA LEU A 156 -15.12 -10.86 -22.48
C LEU A 156 -16.16 -10.87 -23.60
N PHE A 157 -16.19 -9.84 -24.45
CA PHE A 157 -17.06 -9.74 -25.58
C PHE A 157 -16.81 -10.87 -26.61
N GLU A 158 -15.52 -11.14 -26.91
CA GLU A 158 -15.13 -12.26 -27.78
C GLU A 158 -15.53 -13.61 -27.18
N THR A 159 -15.34 -13.81 -25.88
CA THR A 159 -15.76 -15.03 -25.17
C THR A 159 -17.28 -15.25 -25.27
N PHE A 160 -18.08 -14.18 -25.12
CA PHE A 160 -19.56 -14.28 -25.29
C PHE A 160 -19.99 -14.61 -26.70
N LYS A 161 -19.25 -14.19 -27.72
CA LYS A 161 -19.56 -14.48 -29.13
C LYS A 161 -19.00 -15.80 -29.65
N GLY A 162 -18.25 -16.55 -28.83
CA GLY A 162 -17.51 -17.73 -29.26
C GLY A 162 -16.36 -17.37 -30.22
N GLY A 163 -15.77 -16.18 -30.05
CA GLY A 163 -14.67 -15.71 -30.87
C GLY A 163 -13.39 -16.53 -30.69
N GLU A 164 -12.49 -16.44 -31.66
CA GLU A 164 -11.26 -17.24 -31.67
C GLU A 164 -10.18 -16.68 -30.71
N HIS A 165 -10.26 -15.41 -30.35
CA HIS A 165 -9.20 -14.71 -29.63
C HIS A 165 -9.74 -14.02 -28.38
N ALA A 166 -9.26 -14.49 -27.22
CA ALA A 166 -9.42 -13.79 -25.94
C ALA A 166 -8.04 -13.38 -25.42
N TYR A 167 -7.90 -12.13 -24.99
CA TYR A 167 -6.64 -11.50 -24.58
C TYR A 167 -6.51 -11.38 -23.05
N PHE A 168 -7.10 -12.31 -22.29
CA PHE A 168 -7.00 -12.30 -20.82
C PHE A 168 -5.58 -12.51 -20.34
N ASP A 169 -4.80 -13.34 -21.02
CA ASP A 169 -3.39 -13.57 -20.77
C ASP A 169 -2.57 -12.29 -20.91
N ALA A 170 -2.80 -11.50 -21.94
CA ALA A 170 -2.13 -10.21 -22.15
C ALA A 170 -2.50 -9.21 -21.05
N ALA A 171 -3.78 -9.11 -20.67
CA ALA A 171 -4.23 -8.18 -19.63
C ALA A 171 -3.64 -8.53 -18.27
N VAL A 172 -3.66 -9.82 -17.87
CA VAL A 172 -3.12 -10.24 -16.56
C VAL A 172 -1.60 -10.18 -16.54
N SER A 173 -0.94 -10.53 -17.65
CA SER A 173 0.53 -10.41 -17.78
C SER A 173 0.97 -8.95 -17.65
N LEU A 174 0.30 -8.03 -18.34
CA LEU A 174 0.57 -6.59 -18.23
C LEU A 174 0.41 -6.13 -16.79
N CYS A 175 -0.69 -6.48 -16.12
CA CYS A 175 -0.92 -6.15 -14.72
C CYS A 175 0.19 -6.70 -13.81
N PHE A 176 0.60 -7.95 -14.00
CA PHE A 176 1.66 -8.60 -13.24
C PHE A 176 2.99 -7.86 -13.39
N PHE A 177 3.45 -7.61 -14.63
CA PHE A 177 4.74 -6.95 -14.85
C PHE A 177 4.77 -5.52 -14.32
N LEU A 178 3.68 -4.78 -14.46
CA LEU A 178 3.58 -3.44 -13.90
C LEU A 178 3.58 -3.44 -12.37
N LEU A 179 2.90 -4.39 -11.73
CA LEU A 179 2.94 -4.56 -10.28
C LEU A 179 4.32 -4.98 -9.79
N ALA A 180 4.98 -5.90 -10.49
CA ALA A 180 6.35 -6.34 -10.17
C ALA A 180 7.31 -5.15 -10.26
N GLY A 181 7.24 -4.35 -11.32
CA GLY A 181 8.02 -3.12 -11.48
C GLY A 181 7.76 -2.13 -10.33
N ARG A 182 6.49 -1.94 -9.96
CA ARG A 182 6.10 -1.05 -8.84
C ARG A 182 6.60 -1.56 -7.49
N TYR A 183 6.58 -2.86 -7.27
CA TYR A 183 7.15 -3.49 -6.07
C TYR A 183 8.66 -3.32 -5.99
N LEU A 184 9.37 -3.56 -7.11
CA LEU A 184 10.82 -3.39 -7.17
C LEU A 184 11.25 -1.93 -6.96
N ASP A 185 10.57 -0.97 -7.59
CA ASP A 185 10.81 0.47 -7.37
C ASP A 185 10.58 0.85 -5.91
N PHE A 186 9.47 0.38 -5.32
CA PHE A 186 9.18 0.61 -3.91
C PHE A 186 10.28 0.06 -3.01
N ARG A 187 10.73 -1.17 -3.25
CA ARG A 187 11.77 -1.83 -2.45
C ARG A 187 13.15 -1.15 -2.60
N SER A 188 13.50 -0.73 -3.81
CA SER A 188 14.75 0.00 -4.06
C SER A 188 14.78 1.33 -3.31
N ARG A 189 13.67 2.08 -3.31
CA ARG A 189 13.56 3.34 -2.58
C ARG A 189 13.59 3.13 -1.07
N ALA A 190 12.97 2.06 -0.57
CA ALA A 190 13.00 1.71 0.85
C ALA A 190 14.44 1.38 1.31
N ALA A 191 15.19 0.60 0.52
CA ALA A 191 16.58 0.27 0.80
C ALA A 191 17.50 1.50 0.80
N ALA A 192 17.30 2.42 -0.17
CA ALA A 192 18.06 3.67 -0.22
C ALA A 192 17.78 4.57 0.98
N ARG A 193 16.52 4.59 1.47
CA ARG A 193 16.14 5.37 2.65
C ARG A 193 16.74 4.80 3.92
N SER A 194 16.70 3.47 4.13
CA SER A 194 17.28 2.85 5.32
C SER A 194 18.80 3.06 5.40
N ALA A 195 19.50 3.01 4.26
CA ALA A 195 20.93 3.31 4.22
C ALA A 195 21.23 4.79 4.59
N ALA A 196 20.38 5.72 4.17
CA ALA A 196 20.51 7.13 4.55
C ALA A 196 20.20 7.35 6.03
N GLU A 197 19.21 6.65 6.59
CA GLU A 197 18.87 6.70 8.02
C GLU A 197 19.97 6.11 8.89
N GLU A 198 20.62 5.02 8.47
CA GLU A 198 21.80 4.47 9.16
C GLU A 198 22.96 5.46 9.20
N LEU A 199 23.22 6.17 8.09
CA LEU A 199 24.27 7.20 8.06
C LEU A 199 23.92 8.39 8.94
N ALA A 200 22.67 8.84 8.95
CA ALA A 200 22.19 9.91 9.80
C ALA A 200 22.23 9.54 11.30
N ALA A 201 22.01 8.26 11.63
CA ALA A 201 22.11 7.77 13.01
C ALA A 201 23.56 7.75 13.55
N LEU A 202 24.56 7.76 12.67
CA LEU A 202 25.97 7.89 13.04
C LEU A 202 26.36 9.35 13.31
N GLU A 203 25.60 10.34 12.86
CA GLU A 203 25.76 11.73 13.27
C GLU A 203 25.18 11.89 14.68
N VAL A 204 26.00 12.35 15.62
CA VAL A 204 25.58 12.59 17.00
C VAL A 204 24.57 13.76 17.01
N PRO A 205 23.28 13.52 17.24
CA PRO A 205 22.25 14.56 17.09
C PRO A 205 22.26 15.59 18.23
N ARG A 206 23.09 15.39 19.25
CA ARG A 206 23.22 16.29 20.40
C ARG A 206 24.69 16.46 20.78
N ALA A 207 25.21 17.67 20.64
CA ALA A 207 26.46 18.08 21.26
C ALA A 207 26.14 18.84 22.56
N THR A 208 26.65 18.37 23.67
CA THR A 208 26.61 19.14 24.92
C THR A 208 27.69 20.20 24.87
N LYS A 209 27.30 21.47 24.73
CA LYS A 209 28.23 22.59 24.83
C LYS A 209 28.63 22.72 26.32
N LEU A 210 29.88 22.42 26.62
CA LEU A 210 30.46 22.75 27.92
C LEU A 210 30.73 24.26 27.93
N GLU A 211 29.88 25.05 28.59
CA GLU A 211 30.14 26.44 28.86
C GLU A 211 30.85 26.54 30.20
N GLY A 212 32.09 26.99 30.13
CA GLY A 212 32.77 27.57 31.25
C GLY A 212 33.50 26.60 32.18
N GLY A 213 34.74 26.60 32.07
CA GLY A 213 35.72 26.19 33.06
C GLY A 213 37.04 26.83 32.67
N GLU A 214 37.36 27.95 33.32
CA GLU A 214 38.77 28.36 33.49
C GLU A 214 39.55 27.27 34.18
#